data_360e0bb63718b930d3fcf70cb7f41a8c
#
_entry.id   360e0bb63718b930d3fcf70cb7f41a8c
#
_cell.length_a   1.000
_cell.length_b   1.000
_cell.length_c   1.000
_cell.angle_alpha   90.00
_cell.angle_beta   90.00
_cell.angle_gamma   90.00
#
_symmetry.space_group_name_H-M   'P 1'
#
loop_
_entity.id
_entity.type
_entity.pdbx_description
1 polymer ?
#
loop_
_entity_poly.entity_id
_entity_poly.type
_entity_poly.pdbx_seq_one_letter_code
_entity_poly.pdbx_strand_id
1 'polypeptide(L)'
;FLRSGITAQGSYALDLCNDNWQAVIIEAGDWQLYNQQTVAFKRTKTMQALPVPLAKGAGQVDDLFQLINCPEESRNMLLAWMLECWRTDTAYPVAEIGNTEQGSGKSRAQSTLKRFIDPSAVNLRGKPKAVEDIYIAACNSLLISYENLSHLTDEMQDAFCVLATGGGFAKRQLFKDAEESTLSAKRPVIMNGIGTLATRQDLVDRLINLELNPLRPEARKTDSELDALLAEKEASIFTGLLDLFAQALALLPSIEIEQKARMADFCLLGAAVYAARGVENPTAAFMQDYKHMRQEAIYRTLDSSPVASAVIAYLDKHPLGAEFITAKNALDVLVQSHTDGEAWPRSAKGFTEAIKRLSPAFRQIGIKVEVGKQRNKNGYPVIIKPLEPFK
;
A
#
# COMPACT_ATOMS: atom_id res chain seq x y z
N PHE A 1 -16.78 14.84 4.20
CA PHE A 1 -16.09 13.54 4.40
C PHE A 1 -16.96 12.39 3.94
N LEU A 2 -16.36 11.22 3.62
CA LEU A 2 -17.10 9.99 3.36
C LEU A 2 -17.31 9.21 4.67
N ARG A 3 -16.43 8.28 4.98
CA ARG A 3 -16.52 7.38 6.14
C ARG A 3 -15.79 7.91 7.37
N SER A 4 -14.65 8.54 7.15
CA SER A 4 -13.81 9.13 8.20
C SER A 4 -13.66 10.62 7.99
N GLY A 5 -13.57 11.38 9.06
CA GLY A 5 -13.41 12.83 9.07
C GLY A 5 -12.73 13.31 10.35
N ILE A 6 -12.60 14.64 10.46
CA ILE A 6 -12.02 15.30 11.63
C ILE A 6 -13.04 16.31 12.14
N THR A 7 -13.26 16.34 13.46
CA THR A 7 -14.10 17.34 14.13
C THR A 7 -13.40 18.70 14.18
N ALA A 8 -14.15 19.74 14.52
CA ALA A 8 -13.57 21.08 14.71
C ALA A 8 -12.51 21.13 15.84
N GLN A 9 -12.55 20.17 16.76
CA GLN A 9 -11.61 20.02 17.87
C GLN A 9 -10.36 19.21 17.51
N GLY A 10 -10.31 18.63 16.29
CA GLY A 10 -9.18 17.80 15.83
C GLY A 10 -9.32 16.31 16.14
N SER A 11 -10.44 15.85 16.71
CA SER A 11 -10.69 14.44 16.96
C SER A 11 -11.08 13.72 15.66
N TYR A 12 -10.73 12.44 15.53
CA TYR A 12 -11.19 11.63 14.39
C TYR A 12 -12.64 11.20 14.57
N ALA A 13 -13.39 11.16 13.49
CA ALA A 13 -14.79 10.77 13.49
C ALA A 13 -15.02 9.69 12.43
N LEU A 14 -15.68 8.58 12.82
CA LEU A 14 -16.08 7.50 11.92
C LEU A 14 -17.61 7.46 11.82
N ASP A 15 -18.14 7.63 10.62
CA ASP A 15 -19.57 7.41 10.35
C ASP A 15 -19.85 5.91 10.30
N LEU A 16 -20.68 5.40 11.21
CA LEU A 16 -21.11 4.01 11.19
C LEU A 16 -22.00 3.70 9.98
N CYS A 17 -22.54 4.71 9.31
CA CYS A 17 -23.45 4.58 8.17
C CYS A 17 -24.66 3.69 8.46
N ASN A 18 -25.09 3.59 9.72
CA ASN A 18 -26.31 2.93 10.14
C ASN A 18 -27.53 3.87 10.07
N ASP A 19 -28.72 3.30 10.24
CA ASP A 19 -29.98 4.07 10.14
C ASP A 19 -30.14 5.10 11.28
N ASN A 20 -29.47 4.89 12.41
CA ASN A 20 -29.49 5.79 13.57
C ASN A 20 -28.53 6.99 13.41
N TRP A 21 -27.82 7.11 12.31
CA TRP A 21 -26.83 8.18 12.05
C TRP A 21 -25.75 8.29 13.14
N GLN A 22 -25.36 7.15 13.69
CA GLN A 22 -24.34 7.12 14.71
C GLN A 22 -22.93 7.33 14.13
N ALA A 23 -22.11 8.00 14.91
CA ALA A 23 -20.69 8.17 14.61
C ALA A 23 -19.86 7.87 15.87
N VAL A 24 -18.65 7.33 15.68
CA VAL A 24 -17.67 7.17 16.75
C VAL A 24 -16.68 8.33 16.67
N ILE A 25 -16.53 9.06 17.76
CA ILE A 25 -15.50 10.08 17.92
C ILE A 25 -14.35 9.46 18.69
N ILE A 26 -13.13 9.60 18.14
CA ILE A 26 -11.92 8.96 18.66
C ILE A 26 -10.90 10.05 18.99
N GLU A 27 -10.41 10.02 20.20
CA GLU A 27 -9.44 10.93 20.77
C GLU A 27 -8.25 10.16 21.37
N ALA A 28 -7.24 10.88 21.78
CA ALA A 28 -6.10 10.28 22.48
C ALA A 28 -6.53 9.62 23.80
N GLY A 29 -6.48 8.30 23.84
CA GLY A 29 -6.83 7.48 25.01
C GLY A 29 -8.33 7.19 25.19
N ASP A 30 -9.20 7.74 24.34
CA ASP A 30 -10.66 7.53 24.49
C ASP A 30 -11.39 7.51 23.14
N TRP A 31 -12.58 6.89 23.13
CA TRP A 31 -13.52 7.02 22.03
C TRP A 31 -14.97 6.95 22.56
N GLN A 32 -15.90 7.56 21.84
CA GLN A 32 -17.30 7.59 22.24
C GLN A 32 -18.21 7.43 21.02
N LEU A 33 -19.33 6.72 21.25
CA LEU A 33 -20.40 6.59 20.27
C LEU A 33 -21.41 7.74 20.45
N TYR A 34 -21.62 8.49 19.37
CA TYR A 34 -22.57 9.61 19.33
C TYR A 34 -23.77 9.26 18.47
N ASN A 35 -24.96 9.67 18.92
CA ASN A 35 -26.22 9.55 18.18
C ASN A 35 -26.53 10.80 17.33
N GLN A 36 -25.54 11.67 17.17
CA GLN A 36 -25.66 12.91 16.37
C GLN A 36 -24.42 13.08 15.53
N GLN A 37 -24.59 13.63 14.34
CA GLN A 37 -23.44 13.96 13.49
C GLN A 37 -22.70 15.19 14.05
N THR A 38 -21.44 15.01 14.35
CA THR A 38 -20.51 16.09 14.71
C THR A 38 -19.67 16.56 13.51
N VAL A 39 -19.72 15.81 12.40
CA VAL A 39 -18.99 16.04 11.15
C VAL A 39 -19.94 15.86 9.98
N ALA A 40 -19.79 16.69 8.95
CA ALA A 40 -20.59 16.57 7.72
C ALA A 40 -20.14 15.36 6.89
N PHE A 41 -20.84 14.25 7.04
CA PHE A 41 -20.61 13.05 6.24
C PHE A 41 -21.54 12.99 5.02
N LYS A 42 -20.96 12.59 3.89
CA LYS A 42 -21.68 12.24 2.67
C LYS A 42 -21.80 10.73 2.58
N ARG A 43 -22.98 10.18 2.70
CA ARG A 43 -23.27 8.76 2.46
C ARG A 43 -23.60 8.52 1.00
N THR A 44 -22.88 7.59 0.38
CA THR A 44 -23.13 7.17 -1.00
C THR A 44 -24.03 5.93 -1.01
N LYS A 45 -24.67 5.66 -2.16
CA LYS A 45 -25.60 4.52 -2.30
C LYS A 45 -24.95 3.15 -2.07
N THR A 46 -23.63 3.07 -2.20
CA THR A 46 -22.90 1.81 -2.05
C THR A 46 -22.35 1.61 -0.64
N MET A 47 -22.33 2.62 0.21
CA MET A 47 -21.85 2.51 1.58
C MET A 47 -22.75 1.58 2.40
N GLN A 48 -22.12 0.74 3.21
CA GLN A 48 -22.77 -0.15 4.16
C GLN A 48 -22.36 0.18 5.60
N ALA A 49 -23.13 -0.29 6.58
CA ALA A 49 -22.87 0.00 7.97
C ALA A 49 -21.60 -0.69 8.49
N LEU A 50 -20.78 0.04 9.25
CA LEU A 50 -19.77 -0.55 10.13
C LEU A 50 -20.45 -1.28 11.28
N PRO A 51 -19.78 -2.23 11.97
CA PRO A 51 -20.30 -2.84 13.18
C PRO A 51 -20.59 -1.78 14.26
N VAL A 52 -21.61 -2.01 15.07
CA VAL A 52 -21.82 -1.20 16.27
C VAL A 52 -20.85 -1.70 17.33
N PRO A 53 -20.02 -0.82 17.94
CA PRO A 53 -19.04 -1.27 18.91
C PRO A 53 -19.70 -1.74 20.21
N LEU A 54 -19.01 -2.66 20.90
CA LEU A 54 -19.32 -3.05 22.28
C LEU A 54 -18.90 -1.95 23.26
N ALA A 55 -19.00 -2.21 24.55
CA ALA A 55 -18.42 -1.34 25.57
C ALA A 55 -16.88 -1.24 25.41
N LYS A 56 -16.30 -0.09 25.75
CA LYS A 56 -14.84 0.10 25.75
C LYS A 56 -14.13 -0.99 26.54
N GLY A 57 -13.02 -1.49 26.02
CA GLY A 57 -12.22 -2.53 26.62
C GLY A 57 -12.82 -3.95 26.49
N ALA A 58 -14.03 -4.11 25.91
CA ALA A 58 -14.61 -5.42 25.63
C ALA A 58 -14.21 -5.99 24.28
N GLY A 59 -13.43 -5.25 23.48
CA GLY A 59 -12.99 -5.64 22.17
C GLY A 59 -11.79 -6.60 22.19
N GLN A 60 -11.71 -7.46 21.17
CA GLN A 60 -10.61 -8.40 20.97
C GLN A 60 -10.11 -8.26 19.54
N VAL A 61 -9.13 -7.38 19.33
CA VAL A 61 -8.60 -7.09 17.98
C VAL A 61 -7.94 -8.31 17.34
N ASP A 62 -7.38 -9.21 18.14
CA ASP A 62 -6.70 -10.42 17.66
C ASP A 62 -7.66 -11.48 17.11
N ASP A 63 -8.96 -11.38 17.39
CA ASP A 63 -10.00 -12.20 16.75
C ASP A 63 -10.01 -11.99 15.20
N LEU A 64 -9.50 -10.86 14.71
CA LEU A 64 -9.31 -10.62 13.29
C LEU A 64 -8.46 -11.71 12.61
N PHE A 65 -7.45 -12.22 13.30
CA PHE A 65 -6.53 -13.22 12.77
C PHE A 65 -7.09 -14.65 12.75
N GLN A 66 -8.33 -14.85 13.23
CA GLN A 66 -9.10 -16.06 12.98
C GLN A 66 -9.79 -16.04 11.59
N LEU A 67 -9.97 -14.84 11.03
CA LEU A 67 -10.59 -14.57 9.73
C LEU A 67 -9.57 -14.40 8.60
N ILE A 68 -8.36 -13.95 8.95
CA ILE A 68 -7.28 -13.62 8.00
C ILE A 68 -6.04 -14.42 8.36
N ASN A 69 -5.49 -15.15 7.39
CA ASN A 69 -4.28 -15.97 7.60
C ASN A 69 -3.00 -15.10 7.55
N CYS A 70 -2.93 -14.07 8.39
CA CYS A 70 -1.79 -13.17 8.48
C CYS A 70 -0.68 -13.78 9.36
N PRO A 71 0.58 -13.80 8.90
CA PRO A 71 1.73 -14.18 9.75
C PRO A 71 1.79 -13.34 11.02
N GLU A 72 2.22 -13.95 12.11
CA GLU A 72 2.22 -13.27 13.42
C GLU A 72 3.09 -12.02 13.42
N GLU A 73 4.26 -12.08 12.80
CA GLU A 73 5.20 -10.98 12.63
C GLU A 73 4.62 -9.78 11.81
N SER A 74 3.64 -10.04 10.93
CA SER A 74 3.02 -9.00 10.10
C SER A 74 1.77 -8.39 10.72
N ARG A 75 1.23 -8.94 11.82
CA ARG A 75 -0.05 -8.54 12.41
C ARG A 75 -0.07 -7.09 12.86
N ASN A 76 0.97 -6.64 13.56
CA ASN A 76 1.04 -5.27 14.06
C ASN A 76 1.14 -4.25 12.92
N MET A 77 1.86 -4.56 11.84
CA MET A 77 1.94 -3.73 10.65
C MET A 77 0.59 -3.64 9.93
N LEU A 78 -0.13 -4.76 9.81
CA LEU A 78 -1.48 -4.79 9.25
C LEU A 78 -2.44 -3.91 10.07
N LEU A 79 -2.42 -4.04 11.40
CA LEU A 79 -3.24 -3.21 12.29
C LEU A 79 -2.88 -1.73 12.17
N ALA A 80 -1.59 -1.39 12.13
CA ALA A 80 -1.15 -0.01 11.93
C ALA A 80 -1.68 0.56 10.62
N TRP A 81 -1.64 -0.21 9.52
CA TRP A 81 -2.18 0.23 8.23
C TRP A 81 -3.72 0.39 8.27
N MET A 82 -4.44 -0.52 8.93
CA MET A 82 -5.90 -0.40 9.08
C MET A 82 -6.29 0.89 9.80
N LEU A 83 -5.60 1.21 10.90
CA LEU A 83 -5.85 2.43 11.67
C LEU A 83 -5.44 3.69 10.91
N GLU A 84 -4.36 3.66 10.14
CA GLU A 84 -3.97 4.76 9.26
C GLU A 84 -5.06 5.09 8.24
N CYS A 85 -5.81 4.10 7.74
CA CYS A 85 -6.93 4.34 6.82
C CYS A 85 -8.01 5.26 7.38
N TRP A 86 -8.11 5.41 8.71
CA TRP A 86 -9.07 6.31 9.36
C TRP A 86 -8.52 7.73 9.56
N ARG A 87 -7.21 7.95 9.38
CA ARG A 87 -6.58 9.26 9.52
C ARG A 87 -6.68 10.05 8.22
N THR A 88 -7.57 11.05 8.17
CA THR A 88 -7.82 11.81 6.94
C THR A 88 -6.85 12.98 6.71
N ASP A 89 -6.02 13.31 7.67
CA ASP A 89 -5.04 14.41 7.65
C ASP A 89 -3.65 14.00 7.15
N THR A 90 -3.34 12.70 7.16
CA THR A 90 -2.04 12.15 6.76
C THR A 90 -2.07 11.55 5.34
N ALA A 91 -0.89 11.23 4.80
CA ALA A 91 -0.75 10.49 3.56
C ALA A 91 -0.89 8.98 3.84
N TYR A 92 -1.56 8.25 2.95
CA TYR A 92 -1.82 6.82 3.11
C TYR A 92 -0.76 5.95 2.44
N PRO A 93 -0.19 4.95 3.12
CA PRO A 93 0.51 3.89 2.42
C PRO A 93 -0.46 3.07 1.56
N VAL A 94 -0.01 2.68 0.38
CA VAL A 94 -0.75 1.76 -0.49
C VAL A 94 -0.49 0.33 -0.02
N ALA A 95 -1.54 -0.45 0.26
CA ALA A 95 -1.37 -1.83 0.66
C ALA A 95 -1.46 -2.77 -0.55
N GLU A 96 -0.52 -3.69 -0.66
CA GLU A 96 -0.57 -4.82 -1.58
C GLU A 96 -0.64 -6.11 -0.77
N ILE A 97 -1.70 -6.92 -0.98
CA ILE A 97 -1.74 -8.27 -0.42
C ILE A 97 -0.96 -9.17 -1.36
N GLY A 98 0.29 -9.43 -0.99
CA GLY A 98 1.20 -10.31 -1.68
C GLY A 98 1.06 -11.75 -1.22
N ASN A 99 1.25 -12.67 -2.13
CA ASN A 99 1.66 -14.05 -1.91
C ASN A 99 1.96 -14.66 -3.28
N THR A 100 2.94 -15.52 -3.34
CA THR A 100 3.32 -16.24 -4.56
C THR A 100 2.34 -17.36 -4.91
N GLU A 101 1.55 -17.86 -3.94
CA GLU A 101 0.67 -19.02 -4.16
C GLU A 101 -0.77 -18.61 -4.42
N GLN A 102 -1.41 -19.32 -5.35
CA GLN A 102 -2.85 -19.24 -5.58
C GLN A 102 -3.60 -19.95 -4.44
N GLY A 103 -4.77 -19.41 -4.05
CA GLY A 103 -5.59 -20.02 -3.00
C GLY A 103 -5.20 -19.67 -1.56
N SER A 104 -4.37 -18.64 -1.34
CA SER A 104 -3.99 -18.14 0.00
C SER A 104 -5.07 -17.30 0.70
N GLY A 105 -6.25 -17.13 0.08
CA GLY A 105 -7.35 -16.36 0.67
C GLY A 105 -7.22 -14.83 0.52
N LYS A 106 -6.42 -14.32 -0.42
CA LYS A 106 -6.19 -12.86 -0.62
C LYS A 106 -7.47 -12.04 -0.73
N SER A 107 -8.38 -12.41 -1.64
CA SER A 107 -9.64 -11.67 -1.84
C SER A 107 -10.53 -11.71 -0.59
N ARG A 108 -10.55 -12.84 0.13
CA ARG A 108 -11.29 -12.95 1.38
C ARG A 108 -10.69 -12.06 2.47
N ALA A 109 -9.37 -12.08 2.64
CA ALA A 109 -8.68 -11.20 3.59
C ALA A 109 -8.94 -9.72 3.26
N GLN A 110 -8.79 -9.33 2.00
CA GLN A 110 -9.06 -7.97 1.55
C GLN A 110 -10.50 -7.53 1.80
N SER A 111 -11.47 -8.41 1.54
CA SER A 111 -12.88 -8.19 1.82
C SER A 111 -13.13 -8.01 3.33
N THR A 112 -12.49 -8.84 4.17
CA THR A 112 -12.58 -8.74 5.62
C THR A 112 -11.98 -7.43 6.14
N LEU A 113 -10.81 -7.01 5.66
CA LEU A 113 -10.22 -5.73 6.03
C LEU A 113 -11.13 -4.56 5.65
N LYS A 114 -11.70 -4.60 4.45
CA LYS A 114 -12.63 -3.57 3.98
C LYS A 114 -13.91 -3.52 4.83
N ARG A 115 -14.39 -4.66 5.37
CA ARG A 115 -15.54 -4.72 6.27
C ARG A 115 -15.36 -3.84 7.51
N PHE A 116 -14.14 -3.72 8.03
CA PHE A 116 -13.84 -2.92 9.21
C PHE A 116 -13.45 -1.48 8.89
N ILE A 117 -12.89 -1.22 7.71
CA ILE A 117 -12.42 0.12 7.35
C ILE A 117 -13.52 0.92 6.63
N ASP A 118 -14.11 0.34 5.59
CA ASP A 118 -15.10 1.01 4.73
C ASP A 118 -15.98 -0.01 4.00
N PRO A 119 -16.94 -0.66 4.71
CA PRO A 119 -17.84 -1.63 4.10
C PRO A 119 -18.68 -0.99 2.98
N SER A 120 -18.83 -1.73 1.89
CA SER A 120 -19.51 -1.27 0.69
C SER A 120 -20.17 -2.43 -0.06
N ALA A 121 -21.29 -2.17 -0.74
CA ALA A 121 -21.92 -3.13 -1.64
C ALA A 121 -20.99 -3.52 -2.81
N VAL A 122 -20.05 -2.63 -3.19
CA VAL A 122 -18.95 -2.93 -4.12
C VAL A 122 -17.69 -3.13 -3.29
N ASN A 123 -17.55 -4.31 -2.74
CA ASN A 123 -16.49 -4.60 -1.78
C ASN A 123 -15.12 -4.72 -2.45
N LEU A 124 -15.02 -5.49 -3.52
CA LEU A 124 -13.83 -5.67 -4.34
C LEU A 124 -14.12 -5.21 -5.77
N ARG A 125 -13.17 -4.55 -6.38
CA ARG A 125 -13.25 -4.05 -7.75
C ARG A 125 -12.24 -4.78 -8.61
N GLY A 126 -12.63 -5.19 -9.81
CA GLY A 126 -11.69 -5.65 -10.82
C GLY A 126 -10.79 -4.53 -11.34
N LYS A 127 -9.87 -4.87 -12.23
CA LYS A 127 -8.93 -3.93 -12.84
C LYS A 127 -9.63 -2.70 -13.42
N PRO A 128 -9.22 -1.47 -13.07
CA PRO A 128 -9.74 -0.26 -13.69
C PRO A 128 -9.38 -0.23 -15.19
N LYS A 129 -10.29 0.26 -16.02
CA LYS A 129 -10.06 0.37 -17.46
C LYS A 129 -9.32 1.66 -17.82
N ALA A 130 -9.55 2.71 -17.04
CA ALA A 130 -8.93 4.02 -17.21
C ALA A 130 -8.65 4.66 -15.84
N VAL A 131 -7.82 5.70 -15.81
CA VAL A 131 -7.51 6.48 -14.61
C VAL A 131 -8.78 7.13 -14.01
N GLU A 132 -9.72 7.52 -14.86
CA GLU A 132 -11.02 8.06 -14.44
C GLU A 132 -11.80 7.13 -13.52
N ASP A 133 -11.76 5.82 -13.80
CA ASP A 133 -12.46 4.81 -12.96
C ASP A 133 -11.93 4.81 -11.53
N ILE A 134 -10.62 5.09 -11.37
CA ILE A 134 -9.96 5.19 -10.06
C ILE A 134 -10.52 6.39 -9.28
N TYR A 135 -10.62 7.55 -9.91
CA TYR A 135 -11.14 8.76 -9.25
C TYR A 135 -12.64 8.69 -9.00
N ILE A 136 -13.42 8.07 -9.91
CA ILE A 136 -14.86 7.82 -9.68
C ILE A 136 -15.03 6.91 -8.46
N ALA A 137 -14.22 5.86 -8.32
CA ALA A 137 -14.21 5.00 -7.14
C ALA A 137 -13.89 5.79 -5.87
N ALA A 138 -12.88 6.68 -5.94
CA ALA A 138 -12.43 7.53 -4.83
C ALA A 138 -13.48 8.56 -4.37
N CYS A 139 -14.39 8.99 -5.25
CA CYS A 139 -15.51 9.85 -4.90
C CYS A 139 -16.64 9.12 -4.15
N ASN A 140 -16.63 7.78 -4.17
CA ASN A 140 -17.72 6.95 -3.64
C ASN A 140 -17.32 6.03 -2.49
N SER A 141 -16.04 5.86 -2.22
CA SER A 141 -15.51 4.98 -1.16
C SER A 141 -14.33 5.65 -0.46
N LEU A 142 -14.19 5.44 0.84
CA LEU A 142 -12.98 5.82 1.57
C LEU A 142 -11.84 4.89 1.14
N LEU A 143 -11.99 3.58 1.29
CA LEU A 143 -10.98 2.59 0.93
C LEU A 143 -11.22 2.08 -0.50
N ILE A 144 -10.26 2.36 -1.38
CA ILE A 144 -10.27 1.84 -2.75
C ILE A 144 -9.64 0.45 -2.76
N SER A 145 -10.42 -0.53 -3.20
CA SER A 145 -10.06 -1.95 -3.10
C SER A 145 -10.13 -2.60 -4.49
N TYR A 146 -8.98 -3.01 -5.02
CA TYR A 146 -8.86 -3.71 -6.30
C TYR A 146 -8.37 -5.14 -6.10
N GLU A 147 -8.97 -6.08 -6.84
CA GLU A 147 -8.60 -7.50 -6.77
C GLU A 147 -8.21 -8.09 -8.13
N ASN A 148 -7.48 -9.20 -8.07
CA ASN A 148 -7.09 -9.97 -9.25
C ASN A 148 -6.40 -9.15 -10.34
N LEU A 149 -5.57 -8.19 -9.91
CA LEU A 149 -4.80 -7.39 -10.83
C LEU A 149 -3.66 -8.23 -11.43
N SER A 150 -3.53 -8.19 -12.74
CA SER A 150 -2.41 -8.82 -13.45
C SER A 150 -1.33 -7.81 -13.84
N HIS A 151 -1.71 -6.54 -13.99
CA HIS A 151 -0.84 -5.46 -14.42
C HIS A 151 -1.49 -4.10 -14.17
N LEU A 152 -0.69 -3.10 -13.78
CA LEU A 152 -1.06 -1.69 -13.71
C LEU A 152 -0.24 -0.89 -14.71
N THR A 153 -0.90 -0.04 -15.49
CA THR A 153 -0.18 0.92 -16.36
C THR A 153 0.54 1.97 -15.52
N ASP A 154 1.52 2.63 -16.11
CA ASP A 154 2.28 3.69 -15.41
C ASP A 154 1.35 4.80 -14.91
N GLU A 155 0.34 5.18 -15.71
CA GLU A 155 -0.65 6.21 -15.34
C GLU A 155 -1.54 5.77 -14.17
N MET A 156 -1.90 4.48 -14.08
CA MET A 156 -2.66 3.94 -12.95
C MET A 156 -1.82 3.94 -11.67
N GLN A 157 -0.54 3.59 -11.77
CA GLN A 157 0.39 3.64 -10.64
C GLN A 157 0.58 5.07 -10.14
N ASP A 158 0.71 6.04 -11.06
CA ASP A 158 0.78 7.47 -10.71
C ASP A 158 -0.51 7.94 -10.06
N ALA A 159 -1.68 7.50 -10.54
CA ALA A 159 -2.97 7.83 -9.93
C ALA A 159 -3.08 7.29 -8.49
N PHE A 160 -2.58 6.10 -8.19
CA PHE A 160 -2.52 5.59 -6.82
C PHE A 160 -1.59 6.40 -5.93
N CYS A 161 -0.45 6.86 -6.45
CA CYS A 161 0.44 7.77 -5.71
C CYS A 161 -0.26 9.10 -5.38
N VAL A 162 -1.00 9.66 -6.34
CA VAL A 162 -1.76 10.90 -6.14
C VAL A 162 -2.88 10.71 -5.13
N LEU A 163 -3.63 9.61 -5.19
CA LEU A 163 -4.67 9.28 -4.20
C LEU A 163 -4.08 9.12 -2.79
N ALA A 164 -2.94 8.47 -2.67
CA ALA A 164 -2.28 8.22 -1.39
C ALA A 164 -1.89 9.53 -0.65
N THR A 165 -1.48 10.55 -1.39
CA THR A 165 -0.98 11.81 -0.83
C THR A 165 -1.97 12.98 -0.89
N GLY A 166 -3.02 12.81 -1.65
CA GLY A 166 -3.97 13.88 -1.98
C GLY A 166 -3.57 14.63 -3.24
N GLY A 167 -4.52 14.76 -4.14
CA GLY A 167 -4.36 15.48 -5.39
C GLY A 167 -5.62 15.41 -6.22
N GLY A 168 -5.61 16.08 -7.36
CA GLY A 168 -6.75 16.19 -8.27
C GLY A 168 -6.47 15.55 -9.62
N PHE A 169 -7.52 15.05 -10.22
CA PHE A 169 -7.60 14.70 -11.62
C PHE A 169 -8.51 15.71 -12.30
N ALA A 170 -7.97 16.41 -13.29
CA ALA A 170 -8.73 17.36 -14.10
C ALA A 170 -9.00 16.75 -15.47
N LYS A 171 -10.25 16.77 -15.89
CA LYS A 171 -10.67 16.36 -17.23
C LYS A 171 -11.55 17.44 -17.85
N ARG A 172 -11.28 17.72 -19.12
CA ARG A 172 -12.11 18.62 -19.90
C ARG A 172 -13.56 18.08 -20.01
N GLN A 173 -14.55 18.88 -19.68
CA GLN A 173 -15.94 18.47 -19.88
C GLN A 173 -16.25 18.38 -21.37
N LEU A 174 -16.83 17.26 -21.79
CA LEU A 174 -17.36 17.12 -23.14
C LEU A 174 -18.48 18.18 -23.37
N PHE A 175 -18.38 18.91 -24.47
CA PHE A 175 -19.34 19.94 -24.90
C PHE A 175 -19.34 21.28 -24.12
N LYS A 176 -18.28 21.55 -23.30
CA LYS A 176 -18.10 22.88 -22.68
C LYS A 176 -16.66 23.33 -22.89
N ASP A 177 -16.46 24.35 -23.70
CA ASP A 177 -15.16 24.79 -24.21
C ASP A 177 -14.18 25.35 -23.16
N ALA A 178 -14.63 25.66 -21.93
CA ALA A 178 -13.81 26.33 -20.92
C ALA A 178 -13.97 25.76 -19.49
N GLU A 179 -14.75 24.70 -19.27
CA GLU A 179 -14.94 24.15 -17.92
C GLU A 179 -14.18 22.82 -17.74
N GLU A 180 -13.32 22.79 -16.74
CA GLU A 180 -12.68 21.55 -16.25
C GLU A 180 -13.53 20.93 -15.15
N SER A 181 -13.77 19.62 -15.25
CA SER A 181 -14.26 18.83 -14.11
C SER A 181 -13.07 18.36 -13.28
N THR A 182 -12.89 18.94 -12.11
CA THR A 182 -11.84 18.55 -11.19
C THR A 182 -12.36 17.56 -10.16
N LEU A 183 -11.75 16.39 -10.08
CA LEU A 183 -11.99 15.40 -9.02
C LEU A 183 -10.76 15.37 -8.11
N SER A 184 -10.89 15.87 -6.88
CA SER A 184 -9.83 15.82 -5.88
C SER A 184 -10.20 14.82 -4.80
N ALA A 185 -9.29 13.91 -4.51
CA ALA A 185 -9.48 12.91 -3.48
C ALA A 185 -8.14 12.51 -2.84
N LYS A 186 -8.19 12.17 -1.54
CA LYS A 186 -7.14 11.49 -0.82
C LYS A 186 -7.73 10.24 -0.18
N ARG A 187 -7.25 9.06 -0.58
CA ARG A 187 -7.86 7.76 -0.22
C ARG A 187 -6.79 6.69 -0.01
N PRO A 188 -6.93 5.87 1.02
CA PRO A 188 -6.17 4.63 1.11
C PRO A 188 -6.55 3.68 -0.03
N VAL A 189 -5.56 2.93 -0.49
CA VAL A 189 -5.71 1.94 -1.56
C VAL A 189 -5.20 0.60 -1.06
N ILE A 190 -5.97 -0.45 -1.34
CA ILE A 190 -5.56 -1.84 -1.14
C ILE A 190 -5.75 -2.60 -2.45
N MET A 191 -4.77 -3.41 -2.80
CA MET A 191 -4.81 -4.22 -4.02
C MET A 191 -4.26 -5.61 -3.78
N ASN A 192 -4.74 -6.56 -4.57
CA ASN A 192 -4.16 -7.88 -4.70
C ASN A 192 -4.06 -8.29 -6.17
N GLY A 193 -3.16 -9.20 -6.47
CA GLY A 193 -2.99 -9.68 -7.82
C GLY A 193 -2.01 -10.84 -7.93
N ILE A 194 -1.62 -11.13 -9.18
CA ILE A 194 -0.62 -12.14 -9.52
C ILE A 194 0.63 -11.42 -10.01
N GLY A 195 1.77 -11.72 -9.41
CA GLY A 195 3.05 -11.09 -9.72
C GLY A 195 3.21 -9.70 -9.09
N THR A 196 4.19 -8.95 -9.56
CA THR A 196 4.55 -7.62 -9.04
C THR A 196 3.67 -6.55 -9.67
N LEU A 197 2.80 -5.92 -8.88
CA LEU A 197 1.89 -4.88 -9.37
C LEU A 197 2.56 -3.50 -9.38
N ALA A 198 3.32 -3.17 -8.33
CA ALA A 198 4.05 -1.92 -8.22
C ALA A 198 5.42 -2.05 -8.88
N THR A 199 5.62 -1.38 -10.00
CA THR A 199 6.87 -1.37 -10.77
C THR A 199 7.52 0.01 -10.86
N ARG A 200 6.76 1.07 -10.63
CA ARG A 200 7.27 2.44 -10.54
C ARG A 200 7.79 2.73 -9.14
N GLN A 201 8.99 3.25 -9.06
CA GLN A 201 9.67 3.53 -7.78
C GLN A 201 8.82 4.40 -6.84
N ASP A 202 8.09 5.37 -7.40
CA ASP A 202 7.25 6.28 -6.61
C ASP A 202 6.12 5.53 -5.88
N LEU A 203 5.54 4.51 -6.50
CA LEU A 203 4.54 3.63 -5.87
C LEU A 203 5.21 2.64 -4.90
N VAL A 204 6.33 2.02 -5.31
CA VAL A 204 7.11 1.10 -4.45
C VAL A 204 7.53 1.76 -3.14
N ASP A 205 7.91 3.03 -3.18
CA ASP A 205 8.29 3.80 -1.99
C ASP A 205 7.13 4.09 -1.02
N ARG A 206 5.88 3.93 -1.47
CA ARG A 206 4.66 4.10 -0.66
C ARG A 206 3.98 2.78 -0.33
N LEU A 207 4.53 1.68 -0.83
CA LEU A 207 3.92 0.38 -0.71
C LEU A 207 4.13 -0.22 0.67
N ILE A 208 3.07 -0.85 1.19
CA ILE A 208 3.14 -1.83 2.27
C ILE A 208 2.71 -3.17 1.71
N ASN A 209 3.59 -4.15 1.80
CA ASN A 209 3.27 -5.51 1.42
C ASN A 209 2.70 -6.25 2.63
N LEU A 210 1.46 -6.70 2.51
CA LEU A 210 0.77 -7.50 3.50
C LEU A 210 0.82 -8.97 3.06
N GLU A 211 1.62 -9.76 3.73
CA GLU A 211 1.75 -11.18 3.40
C GLU A 211 0.67 -12.01 4.08
N LEU A 212 0.26 -13.06 3.38
CA LEU A 212 -0.62 -14.09 3.93
C LEU A 212 0.10 -15.44 3.86
N ASN A 213 -0.05 -16.24 4.92
CA ASN A 213 0.45 -17.60 4.90
C ASN A 213 -0.30 -18.45 3.87
N PRO A 214 0.35 -19.42 3.23
CA PRO A 214 -0.34 -20.45 2.45
C PRO A 214 -1.37 -21.19 3.32
N LEU A 215 -2.57 -21.40 2.79
CA LEU A 215 -3.61 -22.15 3.48
C LEU A 215 -3.40 -23.64 3.22
N ARG A 216 -3.10 -24.41 4.27
CA ARG A 216 -3.10 -25.86 4.19
C ARG A 216 -4.53 -26.36 3.90
N PRO A 217 -4.71 -27.42 3.13
CA PRO A 217 -6.05 -27.94 2.80
C PRO A 217 -6.95 -28.13 4.03
N GLU A 218 -6.37 -28.62 5.13
CA GLU A 218 -7.07 -28.93 6.38
C GLU A 218 -7.50 -27.66 7.16
N ALA A 219 -6.84 -26.54 6.92
CA ALA A 219 -7.13 -25.25 7.56
C ALA A 219 -8.14 -24.41 6.76
N ARG A 220 -8.55 -24.87 5.58
CA ARG A 220 -9.50 -24.14 4.74
C ARG A 220 -10.91 -24.21 5.34
N LYS A 221 -11.51 -23.07 5.55
CA LYS A 221 -12.91 -22.91 5.94
C LYS A 221 -13.74 -22.56 4.71
N THR A 222 -14.99 -22.96 4.71
CA THR A 222 -15.96 -22.53 3.71
C THR A 222 -16.32 -21.06 3.88
N ASP A 223 -16.83 -20.43 2.83
CA ASP A 223 -17.31 -19.03 2.93
C ASP A 223 -18.39 -18.87 4.00
N SER A 224 -19.30 -19.84 4.11
CA SER A 224 -20.36 -19.85 5.14
C SER A 224 -19.81 -19.90 6.56
N GLU A 225 -18.76 -20.70 6.82
CA GLU A 225 -18.11 -20.77 8.13
C GLU A 225 -17.40 -19.46 8.47
N LEU A 226 -16.74 -18.85 7.47
CA LEU A 226 -16.07 -17.56 7.65
C LEU A 226 -17.08 -16.42 7.86
N ASP A 227 -18.22 -16.45 7.16
CA ASP A 227 -19.29 -15.45 7.34
C ASP A 227 -19.95 -15.58 8.72
N ALA A 228 -20.19 -16.79 9.20
CA ALA A 228 -20.71 -17.03 10.54
C ALA A 228 -19.73 -16.53 11.62
N LEU A 229 -18.43 -16.84 11.46
CA LEU A 229 -17.40 -16.39 12.38
C LEU A 229 -17.23 -14.84 12.34
N LEU A 230 -17.32 -14.23 11.17
CA LEU A 230 -17.29 -12.78 11.03
C LEU A 230 -18.48 -12.15 11.76
N ALA A 231 -19.71 -12.66 11.56
CA ALA A 231 -20.90 -12.15 12.20
C ALA A 231 -20.84 -12.27 13.76
N GLU A 232 -20.22 -13.34 14.26
CA GLU A 232 -20.00 -13.54 15.70
C GLU A 232 -18.99 -12.54 16.27
N LYS A 233 -17.92 -12.26 15.53
CA LYS A 233 -16.74 -11.56 16.05
C LYS A 233 -16.65 -10.07 15.65
N GLU A 234 -17.45 -9.62 14.68
CA GLU A 234 -17.25 -8.28 14.08
C GLU A 234 -17.36 -7.13 15.06
N ALA A 235 -18.31 -7.19 16.02
CA ALA A 235 -18.45 -6.13 17.03
C ALA A 235 -17.24 -6.10 17.98
N SER A 236 -16.73 -7.27 18.38
CA SER A 236 -15.54 -7.42 19.23
C SER A 236 -14.28 -6.92 18.53
N ILE A 237 -14.06 -7.32 17.27
CA ILE A 237 -12.91 -6.88 16.46
C ILE A 237 -12.95 -5.36 16.27
N PHE A 238 -14.11 -4.81 15.88
CA PHE A 238 -14.26 -3.38 15.65
C PHE A 238 -14.00 -2.56 16.90
N THR A 239 -14.52 -3.00 18.05
CA THR A 239 -14.25 -2.39 19.34
C THR A 239 -12.76 -2.43 19.68
N GLY A 240 -12.10 -3.58 19.48
CA GLY A 240 -10.66 -3.70 19.70
C GLY A 240 -9.82 -2.80 18.80
N LEU A 241 -10.26 -2.56 17.55
CA LEU A 241 -9.61 -1.58 16.67
C LEU A 241 -9.78 -0.15 17.18
N LEU A 242 -10.96 0.21 17.69
CA LEU A 242 -11.21 1.53 18.29
C LEU A 242 -10.38 1.73 19.57
N ASP A 243 -10.34 0.73 20.45
CA ASP A 243 -9.52 0.75 21.67
C ASP A 243 -8.04 0.91 21.33
N LEU A 244 -7.54 0.14 20.36
CA LEU A 244 -6.15 0.20 19.91
C LEU A 244 -5.82 1.56 19.27
N PHE A 245 -6.74 2.11 18.47
CA PHE A 245 -6.50 3.42 17.83
C PHE A 245 -6.44 4.54 18.86
N ALA A 246 -7.36 4.58 19.81
CA ALA A 246 -7.35 5.56 20.90
C ALA A 246 -6.06 5.47 21.74
N GLN A 247 -5.61 4.26 22.08
CA GLN A 247 -4.35 4.04 22.79
C GLN A 247 -3.14 4.50 21.97
N ALA A 248 -3.09 4.17 20.68
CA ALA A 248 -2.01 4.60 19.80
C ALA A 248 -1.97 6.13 19.66
N LEU A 249 -3.12 6.80 19.57
CA LEU A 249 -3.19 8.27 19.53
C LEU A 249 -2.68 8.90 20.83
N ALA A 250 -2.91 8.27 22.00
CA ALA A 250 -2.37 8.75 23.27
C ALA A 250 -0.85 8.64 23.37
N LEU A 251 -0.29 7.59 22.77
CA LEU A 251 1.16 7.35 22.73
C LEU A 251 1.88 8.15 21.63
N LEU A 252 1.17 8.53 20.58
CA LEU A 252 1.73 9.19 19.38
C LEU A 252 2.62 10.41 19.70
N PRO A 253 2.29 11.32 20.64
CA PRO A 253 3.14 12.47 20.96
C PRO A 253 4.49 12.09 21.58
N SER A 254 4.64 10.89 22.13
CA SER A 254 5.88 10.39 22.75
C SER A 254 6.77 9.62 21.79
N ILE A 255 6.30 9.37 20.55
CA ILE A 255 7.07 8.62 19.55
C ILE A 255 8.05 9.54 18.83
N GLU A 256 9.32 9.18 18.89
CA GLU A 256 10.39 9.85 18.17
C GLU A 256 11.04 8.89 17.15
N ILE A 257 11.24 9.39 15.92
CA ILE A 257 11.92 8.67 14.83
C ILE A 257 13.08 9.54 14.34
N GLU A 258 14.30 9.07 14.53
CA GLU A 258 15.51 9.80 14.15
C GLU A 258 15.61 10.02 12.64
N GLN A 259 15.33 8.98 11.85
CA GLN A 259 15.37 9.02 10.38
C GLN A 259 13.97 8.90 9.82
N LYS A 260 13.41 10.03 9.39
CA LYS A 260 12.08 10.09 8.81
C LYS A 260 12.06 9.37 7.45
N ALA A 261 11.22 8.36 7.32
CA ALA A 261 10.91 7.72 6.05
C ALA A 261 9.98 8.61 5.20
N ARG A 262 9.74 8.23 3.94
CA ARG A 262 8.84 8.94 3.04
C ARG A 262 7.41 9.08 3.60
N MET A 263 6.91 8.02 4.27
CA MET A 263 5.60 7.99 4.94
C MET A 263 5.79 8.25 6.45
N ALA A 264 6.31 9.43 6.80
CA ALA A 264 6.71 9.74 8.18
C ALA A 264 5.55 9.65 9.17
N ASP A 265 4.36 10.18 8.82
CA ASP A 265 3.18 10.15 9.69
C ASP A 265 2.69 8.74 9.96
N PHE A 266 2.71 7.88 8.94
CA PHE A 266 2.44 6.46 9.10
C PHE A 266 3.47 5.77 10.00
N CYS A 267 4.76 6.10 9.87
CA CYS A 267 5.78 5.50 10.72
C CYS A 267 5.59 5.90 12.19
N LEU A 268 5.20 7.12 12.46
CA LEU A 268 4.87 7.56 13.83
C LEU A 268 3.66 6.80 14.39
N LEU A 269 2.56 6.70 13.64
CA LEU A 269 1.40 5.93 14.08
C LEU A 269 1.75 4.44 14.23
N GLY A 270 2.49 3.87 13.29
CA GLY A 270 2.90 2.46 13.34
C GLY A 270 3.70 2.14 14.59
N ALA A 271 4.69 2.96 14.93
CA ALA A 271 5.44 2.81 16.17
C ALA A 271 4.55 2.96 17.42
N ALA A 272 3.57 3.89 17.40
CA ALA A 272 2.60 4.04 18.48
C ALA A 272 1.69 2.80 18.61
N VAL A 273 1.29 2.17 17.50
CA VAL A 273 0.53 0.91 17.51
C VAL A 273 1.37 -0.22 18.11
N TYR A 274 2.64 -0.34 17.71
CA TYR A 274 3.56 -1.33 18.31
C TYR A 274 3.71 -1.12 19.82
N ALA A 275 3.82 0.14 20.27
CA ALA A 275 3.84 0.47 21.70
C ALA A 275 2.53 0.08 22.41
N ALA A 276 1.37 0.41 21.84
CA ALA A 276 0.06 0.04 22.38
C ALA A 276 -0.15 -1.48 22.43
N ARG A 277 0.52 -2.23 21.55
CA ARG A 277 0.55 -3.69 21.52
C ARG A 277 1.57 -4.31 22.49
N GLY A 278 2.30 -3.49 23.26
CA GLY A 278 3.28 -3.93 24.23
C GLY A 278 4.58 -4.48 23.62
N VAL A 279 4.91 -4.11 22.38
CA VAL A 279 6.16 -4.52 21.74
C VAL A 279 7.33 -3.82 22.41
N GLU A 280 8.37 -4.56 22.77
CA GLU A 280 9.62 -4.00 23.31
C GLU A 280 10.33 -3.15 22.25
N ASN A 281 10.84 -1.99 22.65
CA ASN A 281 11.49 -1.04 21.73
C ASN A 281 10.66 -0.74 20.46
N PRO A 282 9.40 -0.28 20.60
CA PRO A 282 8.39 -0.29 19.53
C PRO A 282 8.81 0.50 18.29
N THR A 283 9.49 1.62 18.47
CA THR A 283 9.98 2.45 17.35
C THR A 283 11.04 1.69 16.52
N ALA A 284 12.00 1.05 17.19
CA ALA A 284 13.03 0.27 16.51
C ALA A 284 12.44 -0.95 15.82
N ALA A 285 11.55 -1.70 16.48
CA ALA A 285 10.86 -2.86 15.93
C ALA A 285 10.03 -2.49 14.69
N PHE A 286 9.18 -1.47 14.80
CA PHE A 286 8.39 -1.00 13.66
C PHE A 286 9.28 -0.57 12.48
N MET A 287 10.34 0.21 12.73
CA MET A 287 11.23 0.69 11.67
C MET A 287 12.03 -0.45 11.02
N GLN A 288 12.35 -1.50 11.76
CA GLN A 288 12.98 -2.72 11.22
C GLN A 288 12.01 -3.44 10.27
N ASP A 289 10.78 -3.71 10.70
CA ASP A 289 9.75 -4.37 9.89
C ASP A 289 9.42 -3.55 8.64
N TYR A 290 9.25 -2.23 8.79
CA TYR A 290 8.98 -1.33 7.68
C TYR A 290 10.12 -1.29 6.65
N LYS A 291 11.38 -1.28 7.10
CA LYS A 291 12.55 -1.34 6.22
C LYS A 291 12.62 -2.69 5.50
N HIS A 292 12.36 -3.79 6.21
CA HIS A 292 12.37 -5.13 5.64
C HIS A 292 11.33 -5.25 4.51
N MET A 293 10.08 -4.87 4.77
CA MET A 293 9.02 -4.87 3.76
C MET A 293 9.37 -4.03 2.53
N ARG A 294 9.98 -2.85 2.72
CA ARG A 294 10.44 -2.02 1.60
C ARG A 294 11.54 -2.67 0.78
N GLN A 295 12.50 -3.32 1.44
CA GLN A 295 13.56 -4.06 0.75
C GLN A 295 12.99 -5.19 -0.09
N GLU A 296 12.05 -5.96 0.45
CA GLU A 296 11.36 -7.02 -0.29
C GLU A 296 10.60 -6.49 -1.51
N ALA A 297 9.88 -5.38 -1.37
CA ALA A 297 9.19 -4.75 -2.50
C ALA A 297 10.16 -4.33 -3.62
N ILE A 298 11.35 -3.85 -3.25
CA ILE A 298 12.42 -3.50 -4.20
C ILE A 298 12.96 -4.76 -4.90
N TYR A 299 13.27 -5.81 -4.15
CA TYR A 299 13.73 -7.07 -4.74
C TYR A 299 12.70 -7.65 -5.70
N ARG A 300 11.43 -7.70 -5.34
CA ARG A 300 10.35 -8.13 -6.24
C ARG A 300 10.28 -7.30 -7.52
N THR A 301 10.46 -5.99 -7.41
CA THR A 301 10.49 -5.10 -8.59
C THR A 301 11.68 -5.42 -9.50
N LEU A 302 12.84 -5.70 -8.93
CA LEU A 302 14.03 -6.10 -9.70
C LEU A 302 13.86 -7.50 -10.31
N ASP A 303 13.38 -8.47 -9.55
CA ASP A 303 13.17 -9.85 -10.01
C ASP A 303 12.14 -9.94 -11.14
N SER A 304 11.14 -9.04 -11.13
CA SER A 304 10.15 -8.97 -12.22
C SER A 304 10.68 -8.39 -13.53
N SER A 305 11.91 -7.84 -13.52
CA SER A 305 12.51 -7.18 -14.69
C SER A 305 13.65 -8.03 -15.27
N PRO A 306 13.50 -8.55 -16.51
CA PRO A 306 14.60 -9.27 -17.19
C PRO A 306 15.89 -8.49 -17.27
N VAL A 307 15.79 -7.17 -17.44
CA VAL A 307 16.97 -6.28 -17.46
C VAL A 307 17.66 -6.25 -16.11
N ALA A 308 16.89 -6.21 -15.02
CA ALA A 308 17.47 -6.19 -13.67
C ALA A 308 18.13 -7.52 -13.34
N SER A 309 17.47 -8.64 -13.63
CA SER A 309 18.03 -9.98 -13.46
C SER A 309 19.34 -10.15 -14.24
N ALA A 310 19.40 -9.67 -15.48
CA ALA A 310 20.63 -9.71 -16.30
C ALA A 310 21.76 -8.84 -15.72
N VAL A 311 21.42 -7.67 -15.17
CA VAL A 311 22.41 -6.79 -14.51
C VAL A 311 22.97 -7.46 -13.27
N ILE A 312 22.13 -8.08 -12.42
CA ILE A 312 22.58 -8.80 -11.23
C ILE A 312 23.45 -9.99 -11.60
N ALA A 313 22.98 -10.83 -12.53
CA ALA A 313 23.74 -11.98 -13.04
C ALA A 313 25.09 -11.59 -13.70
N TYR A 314 25.14 -10.41 -14.30
CA TYR A 314 26.39 -9.86 -14.84
C TYR A 314 27.35 -9.48 -13.70
N LEU A 315 26.87 -8.80 -12.66
CA LEU A 315 27.70 -8.38 -11.52
C LEU A 315 28.20 -9.58 -10.70
N ASP A 316 27.44 -10.67 -10.61
CA ASP A 316 27.89 -11.91 -9.97
C ASP A 316 29.15 -12.50 -10.68
N LYS A 317 29.21 -12.36 -11.99
CA LYS A 317 30.37 -12.80 -12.79
C LYS A 317 31.47 -11.73 -12.88
N HIS A 318 31.12 -10.47 -12.69
CA HIS A 318 32.00 -9.30 -12.82
C HIS A 318 31.84 -8.37 -11.60
N PRO A 319 32.37 -8.74 -10.41
CA PRO A 319 32.13 -8.04 -9.15
C PRO A 319 32.57 -6.57 -9.13
N LEU A 320 33.51 -6.17 -10.00
CA LEU A 320 33.95 -4.77 -10.14
C LEU A 320 32.99 -3.95 -11.04
N GLY A 321 32.07 -4.62 -11.73
CA GLY A 321 31.19 -4.00 -12.72
C GLY A 321 31.89 -3.60 -14.01
N ALA A 322 31.23 -2.73 -14.78
CA ALA A 322 31.78 -2.22 -16.04
C ALA A 322 31.21 -0.83 -16.37
N GLU A 323 31.97 -0.12 -17.21
CA GLU A 323 31.53 1.08 -17.92
C GLU A 323 31.44 0.74 -19.41
N PHE A 324 30.21 0.71 -19.92
CA PHE A 324 29.94 0.44 -21.32
C PHE A 324 29.97 1.74 -22.12
N ILE A 325 30.65 1.72 -23.27
CA ILE A 325 30.81 2.91 -24.13
C ILE A 325 29.44 3.42 -24.62
N THR A 326 28.48 2.51 -24.81
CA THR A 326 27.13 2.86 -25.28
C THR A 326 26.07 1.92 -24.63
N ALA A 327 24.82 2.38 -24.60
CA ALA A 327 23.69 1.56 -24.23
C ALA A 327 23.50 0.32 -25.13
N LYS A 328 23.94 0.39 -26.40
CA LYS A 328 23.92 -0.77 -27.30
C LYS A 328 24.94 -1.81 -26.87
N ASN A 329 26.17 -1.41 -26.55
CA ASN A 329 27.16 -2.37 -26.02
C ASN A 329 26.71 -3.02 -24.72
N ALA A 330 26.12 -2.25 -23.80
CA ALA A 330 25.57 -2.81 -22.57
C ALA A 330 24.46 -3.83 -22.87
N LEU A 331 23.54 -3.51 -23.77
CA LEU A 331 22.47 -4.40 -24.19
C LEU A 331 23.01 -5.70 -24.81
N ASP A 332 23.99 -5.60 -25.71
CA ASP A 332 24.59 -6.75 -26.41
C ASP A 332 25.36 -7.69 -25.44
N VAL A 333 25.95 -7.15 -24.37
CA VAL A 333 26.64 -7.93 -23.35
C VAL A 333 25.65 -8.56 -22.39
N LEU A 334 24.68 -7.80 -21.89
CA LEU A 334 23.73 -8.26 -20.88
C LEU A 334 22.76 -9.30 -21.43
N VAL A 335 22.49 -9.28 -22.75
CA VAL A 335 21.66 -10.32 -23.39
C VAL A 335 22.23 -11.74 -23.20
N GLN A 336 23.54 -11.86 -23.05
CA GLN A 336 24.19 -13.15 -22.79
C GLN A 336 23.92 -13.69 -21.38
N SER A 337 23.51 -12.83 -20.45
CA SER A 337 23.09 -13.18 -19.09
C SER A 337 21.57 -13.29 -18.94
N HIS A 338 20.82 -13.12 -20.03
CA HIS A 338 19.37 -13.19 -20.07
C HIS A 338 18.92 -14.61 -20.41
N THR A 339 18.00 -15.16 -19.65
CA THR A 339 17.26 -16.38 -19.99
C THR A 339 16.02 -15.98 -20.76
N ASP A 340 15.80 -16.57 -21.95
CA ASP A 340 14.74 -16.24 -22.90
C ASP A 340 13.38 -15.87 -22.27
N GLY A 341 12.86 -14.69 -22.62
CA GLY A 341 11.56 -14.19 -22.20
C GLY A 341 11.09 -13.00 -23.04
N GLU A 342 9.78 -12.79 -23.11
CA GLU A 342 9.14 -11.82 -24.02
C GLU A 342 9.43 -10.34 -23.72
N ALA A 343 9.94 -9.99 -22.54
CA ALA A 343 10.06 -8.59 -22.07
C ALA A 343 11.43 -7.96 -22.25
N TRP A 344 12.35 -8.56 -23.04
CA TRP A 344 13.68 -7.99 -23.26
C TRP A 344 13.63 -6.79 -24.21
N PRO A 345 14.35 -5.68 -23.90
CA PRO A 345 14.39 -4.50 -24.78
C PRO A 345 14.98 -4.81 -26.16
N ARG A 346 14.21 -4.53 -27.21
CA ARG A 346 14.65 -4.76 -28.60
C ARG A 346 15.54 -3.63 -29.20
N SER A 347 15.75 -2.57 -28.42
CA SER A 347 16.52 -1.40 -28.86
C SER A 347 17.31 -0.76 -27.73
N ALA A 348 18.41 -0.08 -28.08
CA ALA A 348 19.20 0.71 -27.14
C ALA A 348 18.36 1.81 -26.43
N LYS A 349 17.34 2.36 -27.10
CA LYS A 349 16.42 3.34 -26.49
C LYS A 349 15.58 2.68 -25.40
N GLY A 350 14.91 1.57 -25.71
CA GLY A 350 14.09 0.82 -24.74
C GLY A 350 14.92 0.33 -23.55
N PHE A 351 16.15 -0.14 -23.79
CA PHE A 351 17.09 -0.51 -22.75
C PHE A 351 17.47 0.68 -21.85
N THR A 352 17.77 1.83 -22.45
CA THR A 352 18.07 3.06 -21.71
C THR A 352 16.91 3.50 -20.80
N GLU A 353 15.69 3.41 -21.29
CA GLU A 353 14.48 3.72 -20.51
C GLU A 353 14.30 2.74 -19.36
N ALA A 354 14.49 1.44 -19.60
CA ALA A 354 14.44 0.41 -18.56
C ALA A 354 15.51 0.66 -17.46
N ILE A 355 16.76 0.91 -17.85
CA ILE A 355 17.85 1.23 -16.93
C ILE A 355 17.53 2.46 -16.09
N LYS A 356 17.07 3.55 -16.71
CA LYS A 356 16.71 4.78 -15.97
C LYS A 356 15.59 4.53 -14.95
N ARG A 357 14.61 3.73 -15.31
CA ARG A 357 13.50 3.35 -14.42
C ARG A 357 13.98 2.51 -13.24
N LEU A 358 14.91 1.58 -13.47
CA LEU A 358 15.42 0.65 -12.45
C LEU A 358 16.56 1.24 -11.59
N SER A 359 17.24 2.30 -12.05
CA SER A 359 18.37 2.92 -11.35
C SER A 359 18.10 3.25 -9.89
N PRO A 360 16.93 3.80 -9.48
CA PRO A 360 16.65 4.05 -8.08
C PRO A 360 16.57 2.77 -7.23
N ALA A 361 15.95 1.71 -7.76
CA ALA A 361 15.85 0.41 -7.09
C ALA A 361 17.23 -0.24 -6.92
N PHE A 362 18.06 -0.24 -7.96
CA PHE A 362 19.43 -0.73 -7.89
C PHE A 362 20.26 0.01 -6.84
N ARG A 363 20.11 1.32 -6.74
CA ARG A 363 20.83 2.12 -5.72
C ARG A 363 20.50 1.69 -4.30
N GLN A 364 19.24 1.30 -4.04
CA GLN A 364 18.80 0.86 -2.72
C GLN A 364 19.40 -0.50 -2.32
N ILE A 365 19.79 -1.32 -3.28
CA ILE A 365 20.51 -2.60 -3.04
C ILE A 365 22.03 -2.48 -3.22
N GLY A 366 22.56 -1.26 -3.23
CA GLY A 366 24.01 -1.04 -3.30
C GLY A 366 24.62 -1.18 -4.71
N ILE A 367 23.83 -1.06 -5.75
CA ILE A 367 24.30 -1.14 -7.15
C ILE A 367 24.10 0.23 -7.84
N LYS A 368 25.15 0.72 -8.45
CA LYS A 368 25.11 1.89 -9.32
C LYS A 368 24.82 1.46 -10.75
N VAL A 369 23.67 1.85 -11.27
CA VAL A 369 23.31 1.68 -12.68
C VAL A 369 22.88 3.03 -13.22
N GLU A 370 23.66 3.61 -14.10
CA GLU A 370 23.43 4.95 -14.63
C GLU A 370 23.67 5.04 -16.15
N VAL A 371 22.86 5.86 -16.81
CA VAL A 371 23.09 6.26 -18.19
C VAL A 371 23.75 7.62 -18.18
N GLY A 372 24.89 7.76 -18.84
CA GLY A 372 25.65 9.01 -18.87
C GLY A 372 24.85 10.18 -19.44
N LYS A 373 25.07 11.36 -18.90
CA LYS A 373 24.36 12.58 -19.30
C LYS A 373 24.81 13.13 -20.66
N GLN A 374 26.05 12.88 -21.06
CA GLN A 374 26.61 13.35 -22.33
C GLN A 374 26.65 12.22 -23.35
N ARG A 375 26.17 12.52 -24.55
CA ARG A 375 26.25 11.61 -25.69
C ARG A 375 27.65 11.68 -26.26
N ASN A 376 28.34 10.55 -26.38
CA ASN A 376 29.56 10.42 -27.18
C ASN A 376 29.24 10.13 -28.65
N LYS A 377 30.28 10.00 -29.52
CA LYS A 377 30.09 9.72 -30.94
C LYS A 377 29.25 8.46 -31.23
N ASN A 378 29.21 7.52 -30.30
CA ASN A 378 28.59 6.22 -30.45
C ASN A 378 27.25 6.09 -29.67
N GLY A 379 26.87 7.06 -28.82
CA GLY A 379 25.64 7.03 -28.00
C GLY A 379 25.89 7.44 -26.57
N TYR A 380 24.96 7.03 -25.66
CA TYR A 380 25.08 7.30 -24.23
C TYR A 380 25.83 6.15 -23.52
N PRO A 381 26.88 6.42 -22.73
CA PRO A 381 27.54 5.40 -21.94
C PRO A 381 26.62 4.86 -20.84
N VAL A 382 26.84 3.62 -20.39
CA VAL A 382 26.13 2.99 -19.28
C VAL A 382 27.14 2.48 -18.26
N ILE A 383 26.94 2.83 -17.01
CA ILE A 383 27.78 2.42 -15.87
C ILE A 383 27.00 1.41 -15.06
N ILE A 384 27.58 0.26 -14.80
CA ILE A 384 27.05 -0.80 -13.95
C ILE A 384 28.17 -1.23 -12.99
N LYS A 385 28.05 -0.89 -11.69
CA LYS A 385 29.05 -1.26 -10.69
C LYS A 385 28.46 -1.26 -9.29
N PRO A 386 29.04 -2.01 -8.33
CA PRO A 386 28.70 -1.84 -6.93
C PRO A 386 28.87 -0.39 -6.47
N LEU A 387 28.02 0.08 -5.60
CA LEU A 387 28.26 1.32 -4.84
C LEU A 387 29.34 1.01 -3.81
N GLU A 388 30.35 1.86 -3.71
CA GLU A 388 31.27 1.79 -2.60
C GLU A 388 30.47 1.99 -1.29
N PRO A 389 30.76 1.19 -0.24
CA PRO A 389 30.14 1.44 1.05
C PRO A 389 30.46 2.87 1.45
N PHE A 390 29.44 3.63 1.86
CA PHE A 390 29.64 4.95 2.43
C PHE A 390 30.63 4.79 3.60
N LYS A 391 31.80 5.41 3.47
CA LYS A 391 32.79 5.52 4.54
C LYS A 391 32.27 6.36 5.69
#